data_4d797220f139d1e61cf2663f7c36f66c
#
_entry.id   4d797220f139d1e61cf2663f7c36f66c
#
_cell.length_a   1.000
_cell.length_b   1.000
_cell.length_c   1.000
_cell.angle_alpha   90.00
_cell.angle_beta   90.00
_cell.angle_gamma   90.00
#
_symmetry.space_group_name_H-M   'P 1'
#
loop_
_entity.id
_entity.type
_entity.pdbx_description
1 polymer ?
#
loop_
_entity_poly.entity_id
_entity_poly.type
_entity_poly.pdbx_seq_one_letter_code
_entity_poly.pdbx_strand_id
1 'polypeptide(L)'
;MLIKNAKIFVGKSFLEGDIRFGKTIEAVGRLEGEADWDAKGCYVVPGLVDVHTHGAVGEDFSDGKAEGMQPLADYYAAHGVTSYLATTMTLKEETLTPAMHVIRDFHRAHGAKCAGVHLEGPFRCYDKRGAQAAENLHKPDVAMFHRLNEASGGQVKLVTVACEEEGGMDFVSQVSQVCTVSLGHTCCTYDQAMEAFARGASHATHLFNGMDGLHHRKPGLIAAAMDAGASVELICDGLHIHPAVIRLVHNLYGDRLNLISDSLRCAGMPDGDYELGGQSITVKNGKACLTGTDTLAGSSISMLDAVRNVVRFGLPLADAVYAASTAPALAVGLKDVGSIACGKAADLLVLDHHLQLKAVYVDGEQQ
;
A
#
# COMPACT_ATOMS: atom_id res chain seq x y z
N MET A 1 24.14 -14.24 6.80
CA MET A 1 24.62 -13.68 5.51
C MET A 1 25.33 -12.36 5.75
N LEU A 2 26.42 -12.11 5.01
CA LEU A 2 27.19 -10.85 5.05
C LEU A 2 27.32 -10.31 3.63
N ILE A 3 26.63 -9.18 3.36
CA ILE A 3 26.77 -8.41 2.11
C ILE A 3 27.75 -7.26 2.36
N LYS A 4 28.77 -7.15 1.53
CA LYS A 4 29.79 -6.09 1.63
C LYS A 4 29.71 -5.08 0.49
N ASN A 5 30.36 -3.91 0.72
CA ASN A 5 30.52 -2.86 -0.28
C ASN A 5 29.17 -2.37 -0.87
N ALA A 6 28.15 -2.21 -0.04
CA ALA A 6 26.83 -1.75 -0.43
C ALA A 6 26.62 -0.27 -0.08
N LYS A 7 25.62 0.35 -0.75
CA LYS A 7 24.98 1.60 -0.31
C LYS A 7 23.72 1.23 0.44
N ILE A 8 23.78 1.23 1.76
CA ILE A 8 22.73 0.74 2.64
C ILE A 8 21.83 1.90 3.05
N PHE A 9 20.51 1.76 2.88
CA PHE A 9 19.53 2.76 3.31
C PHE A 9 19.28 2.64 4.80
N VAL A 10 19.74 3.62 5.58
CA VAL A 10 19.54 3.69 7.03
C VAL A 10 18.89 5.02 7.39
N GLY A 11 17.79 4.96 8.08
CA GLY A 11 16.99 6.16 8.38
C GLY A 11 16.42 6.76 7.10
N LYS A 12 17.06 7.81 6.57
CA LYS A 12 16.68 8.51 5.33
C LYS A 12 17.88 8.81 4.44
N SER A 13 18.96 8.09 4.60
CA SER A 13 20.18 8.32 3.84
C SER A 13 20.86 7.01 3.47
N PHE A 14 21.76 7.07 2.49
CA PHE A 14 22.58 5.93 2.10
C PHE A 14 23.92 6.00 2.80
N LEU A 15 24.29 4.91 3.47
CA LEU A 15 25.58 4.69 4.10
C LEU A 15 26.38 3.67 3.27
N GLU A 16 27.61 3.99 2.91
CA GLU A 16 28.53 3.01 2.32
C GLU A 16 29.08 2.07 3.41
N GLY A 17 28.86 0.77 3.24
CA GLY A 17 29.24 -0.21 4.25
C GLY A 17 28.75 -1.62 3.94
N ASP A 18 28.67 -2.40 5.00
CA ASP A 18 28.31 -3.81 4.98
C ASP A 18 27.08 -4.04 5.85
N ILE A 19 26.33 -5.08 5.54
CA ILE A 19 25.19 -5.53 6.34
C ILE A 19 25.30 -7.02 6.63
N ARG A 20 25.14 -7.38 7.92
CA ARG A 20 25.04 -8.77 8.36
C ARG A 20 23.63 -9.05 8.84
N PHE A 21 23.08 -10.17 8.42
CA PHE A 21 21.76 -10.62 8.82
C PHE A 21 21.62 -12.15 8.79
N GLY A 22 20.75 -12.65 9.69
CA GLY A 22 20.08 -13.93 9.63
C GLY A 22 18.59 -13.68 9.33
N LYS A 23 17.68 -14.20 10.15
CA LYS A 23 16.24 -13.85 10.08
C LYS A 23 15.99 -12.37 10.41
N THR A 24 16.87 -11.78 11.20
CA THR A 24 16.86 -10.37 11.57
C THR A 24 18.16 -9.71 11.16
N ILE A 25 18.14 -8.38 11.08
CA ILE A 25 19.32 -7.58 10.84
C ILE A 25 20.19 -7.59 12.11
N GLU A 26 21.43 -8.00 11.99
CA GLU A 26 22.38 -8.16 13.10
C GLU A 26 23.31 -6.95 13.25
N ALA A 27 23.84 -6.45 12.12
CA ALA A 27 24.76 -5.32 12.13
C ALA A 27 24.78 -4.60 10.79
N VAL A 28 25.04 -3.28 10.84
CA VAL A 28 25.27 -2.41 9.67
C VAL A 28 26.47 -1.53 9.95
N GLY A 29 27.40 -1.41 8.99
CA GLY A 29 28.59 -0.59 9.11
C GLY A 29 29.77 -1.24 8.38
N ARG A 30 30.99 -0.97 8.84
CA ARG A 30 32.18 -1.71 8.37
C ARG A 30 32.35 -2.97 9.20
N LEU A 31 32.15 -4.13 8.57
CA LEU A 31 32.10 -5.42 9.27
C LEU A 31 33.28 -6.31 8.87
N GLU A 32 33.82 -7.04 9.85
CA GLU A 32 34.84 -8.06 9.60
C GLU A 32 34.19 -9.38 9.16
N GLY A 33 34.96 -10.21 8.44
CA GLY A 33 34.55 -11.52 7.94
C GLY A 33 34.63 -11.62 6.42
N GLU A 34 34.52 -12.83 5.91
CA GLU A 34 34.43 -13.11 4.48
C GLU A 34 33.04 -12.76 3.99
N ALA A 35 32.93 -12.11 2.82
CA ALA A 35 31.67 -11.74 2.24
C ALA A 35 30.99 -12.96 1.59
N ASP A 36 29.71 -13.16 1.92
CA ASP A 36 28.86 -14.08 1.14
C ASP A 36 28.51 -13.46 -0.22
N TRP A 37 28.44 -12.13 -0.26
CA TRP A 37 28.18 -11.36 -1.48
C TRP A 37 28.84 -9.99 -1.46
N ASP A 38 29.61 -9.68 -2.52
CA ASP A 38 30.12 -8.32 -2.78
C ASP A 38 29.11 -7.55 -3.63
N ALA A 39 28.44 -6.58 -3.03
CA ALA A 39 27.39 -5.78 -3.68
C ALA A 39 27.94 -4.79 -4.71
N LYS A 40 29.26 -4.52 -4.74
CA LYS A 40 29.93 -3.62 -5.72
C LYS A 40 29.22 -2.26 -5.85
N GLY A 41 28.78 -1.68 -4.74
CA GLY A 41 28.10 -0.40 -4.70
C GLY A 41 26.61 -0.43 -5.04
N CYS A 42 25.99 -1.60 -5.18
CA CYS A 42 24.53 -1.73 -5.27
C CYS A 42 23.85 -1.14 -4.03
N TYR A 43 22.60 -0.72 -4.19
CA TYR A 43 21.79 -0.27 -3.08
C TYR A 43 21.23 -1.47 -2.32
N VAL A 44 21.32 -1.43 -0.99
CA VAL A 44 20.56 -2.32 -0.09
C VAL A 44 19.52 -1.46 0.61
N VAL A 45 18.27 -1.73 0.32
CA VAL A 45 17.13 -0.97 0.85
C VAL A 45 16.18 -1.90 1.61
N PRO A 46 15.34 -1.38 2.52
CA PRO A 46 14.29 -2.19 3.14
C PRO A 46 13.39 -2.80 2.07
N GLY A 47 12.84 -3.97 2.34
CA GLY A 47 11.76 -4.51 1.56
C GLY A 47 10.59 -3.53 1.47
N LEU A 48 9.98 -3.41 0.28
CA LEU A 48 8.84 -2.52 0.08
C LEU A 48 7.61 -3.04 0.84
N VAL A 49 6.80 -2.09 1.31
CA VAL A 49 5.57 -2.37 2.05
C VAL A 49 4.41 -1.76 1.26
N ASP A 50 3.52 -2.61 0.76
CA ASP A 50 2.35 -2.18 0.01
C ASP A 50 1.09 -2.29 0.88
N VAL A 51 0.58 -1.17 1.34
CA VAL A 51 -0.59 -1.13 2.23
C VAL A 51 -1.92 -1.04 1.48
N HIS A 52 -1.86 -0.98 0.14
CA HIS A 52 -3.03 -0.88 -0.70
C HIS A 52 -2.80 -1.60 -2.04
N THR A 53 -3.25 -2.85 -2.11
CA THR A 53 -3.16 -3.70 -3.31
C THR A 53 -4.27 -4.74 -3.30
N HIS A 54 -5.04 -4.83 -4.39
CA HIS A 54 -6.19 -5.74 -4.52
C HIS A 54 -5.81 -7.11 -5.06
N GLY A 55 -4.77 -7.17 -5.88
CA GLY A 55 -4.37 -8.42 -6.50
C GLY A 55 -3.29 -8.26 -7.57
N ALA A 56 -2.97 -9.38 -8.20
CA ALA A 56 -2.03 -9.49 -9.32
C ALA A 56 -2.19 -10.87 -9.98
N VAL A 57 -1.55 -11.10 -11.13
CA VAL A 57 -1.41 -12.38 -11.84
C VAL A 57 -2.73 -13.17 -11.99
N GLY A 58 -3.83 -12.44 -12.17
CA GLY A 58 -5.17 -13.01 -12.36
C GLY A 58 -5.97 -13.22 -11.07
N GLU A 59 -5.35 -13.06 -9.89
CA GLU A 59 -5.95 -13.29 -8.58
C GLU A 59 -6.33 -11.97 -7.88
N ASP A 60 -7.36 -12.01 -7.03
CA ASP A 60 -7.83 -10.90 -6.22
C ASP A 60 -8.13 -11.38 -4.79
N PHE A 61 -7.73 -10.63 -3.77
CA PHE A 61 -7.94 -11.00 -2.38
C PHE A 61 -9.42 -11.17 -2.03
N SER A 62 -10.30 -10.44 -2.70
CA SER A 62 -11.75 -10.49 -2.46
C SER A 62 -12.43 -11.71 -3.07
N ASP A 63 -11.74 -12.49 -3.91
CA ASP A 63 -12.27 -13.73 -4.47
C ASP A 63 -12.46 -14.82 -3.40
N GLY A 64 -11.75 -14.71 -2.26
CA GLY A 64 -11.81 -15.71 -1.20
C GLY A 64 -11.27 -17.09 -1.61
N LYS A 65 -10.30 -17.13 -2.53
CA LYS A 65 -9.67 -18.33 -3.06
C LYS A 65 -8.34 -18.59 -2.37
N ALA A 66 -8.22 -19.67 -1.63
CA ALA A 66 -6.99 -20.03 -0.94
C ALA A 66 -5.82 -20.31 -1.89
N GLU A 67 -6.09 -20.89 -3.05
CA GLU A 67 -5.12 -21.19 -4.10
C GLU A 67 -4.50 -19.93 -4.73
N GLY A 68 -5.18 -18.79 -4.71
CA GLY A 68 -4.69 -17.52 -5.23
C GLY A 68 -3.68 -16.82 -4.32
N MET A 69 -3.65 -17.15 -3.04
CA MET A 69 -2.84 -16.42 -2.05
C MET A 69 -1.33 -16.63 -2.23
N GLN A 70 -0.87 -17.84 -2.55
CA GLN A 70 0.56 -18.10 -2.75
C GLN A 70 1.11 -17.46 -4.03
N PRO A 71 0.45 -17.57 -5.22
CA PRO A 71 0.81 -16.80 -6.41
C PRO A 71 0.94 -15.29 -6.17
N LEU A 72 0.04 -14.70 -5.38
CA LEU A 72 0.12 -13.29 -5.00
C LEU A 72 1.38 -13.00 -4.16
N ALA A 73 1.65 -13.80 -3.14
CA ALA A 73 2.84 -13.64 -2.29
C ALA A 73 4.14 -13.73 -3.13
N ASP A 74 4.19 -14.65 -4.09
CA ASP A 74 5.33 -14.82 -4.99
C ASP A 74 5.50 -13.64 -5.94
N TYR A 75 4.41 -13.19 -6.54
CA TYR A 75 4.43 -12.02 -7.43
C TYR A 75 4.94 -10.77 -6.71
N TYR A 76 4.42 -10.49 -5.51
CA TYR A 76 4.85 -9.32 -4.75
C TYR A 76 6.34 -9.39 -4.39
N ALA A 77 6.84 -10.54 -3.93
CA ALA A 77 8.26 -10.70 -3.63
C ALA A 77 9.12 -10.53 -4.89
N ALA A 78 8.74 -11.13 -6.02
CA ALA A 78 9.45 -10.96 -7.29
C ALA A 78 9.51 -9.50 -7.77
N HIS A 79 8.64 -8.63 -7.24
CA HIS A 79 8.60 -7.20 -7.54
C HIS A 79 9.02 -6.33 -6.35
N GLY A 80 9.75 -6.90 -5.37
CA GLY A 80 10.39 -6.17 -4.28
C GLY A 80 9.47 -5.85 -3.09
N VAL A 81 8.21 -6.24 -3.09
CA VAL A 81 7.36 -6.13 -1.91
C VAL A 81 7.64 -7.31 -0.98
N THR A 82 8.00 -7.02 0.27
CA THR A 82 8.23 -8.06 1.28
C THR A 82 7.10 -8.19 2.28
N SER A 83 6.24 -7.15 2.37
CA SER A 83 5.05 -7.14 3.21
C SER A 83 3.93 -6.38 2.51
N TYR A 84 2.71 -6.90 2.56
CA TYR A 84 1.54 -6.24 1.98
C TYR A 84 0.31 -6.37 2.89
N LEU A 85 -0.65 -5.46 2.71
CA LEU A 85 -2.00 -5.64 3.22
C LEU A 85 -2.89 -6.18 2.09
N ALA A 86 -3.57 -7.29 2.33
CA ALA A 86 -4.58 -7.80 1.42
C ALA A 86 -5.76 -6.82 1.39
N THR A 87 -5.92 -6.09 0.29
CA THR A 87 -6.97 -5.06 0.19
C THR A 87 -8.21 -5.64 -0.45
N THR A 88 -9.35 -5.49 0.23
CA THR A 88 -10.63 -5.97 -0.28
C THR A 88 -11.33 -4.91 -1.10
N MET A 89 -12.12 -5.37 -2.07
CA MET A 89 -13.05 -4.55 -2.85
C MET A 89 -14.30 -4.20 -2.05
N THR A 90 -15.09 -3.25 -2.55
CA THR A 90 -16.45 -2.96 -2.06
C THR A 90 -17.39 -4.08 -2.46
N LEU A 91 -17.67 -4.99 -1.54
CA LEU A 91 -18.53 -6.15 -1.71
C LEU A 91 -19.48 -6.29 -0.50
N LYS A 92 -20.50 -7.14 -0.64
CA LYS A 92 -21.39 -7.47 0.45
C LYS A 92 -20.67 -8.28 1.53
N GLU A 93 -21.15 -8.18 2.77
CA GLU A 93 -20.56 -8.88 3.92
C GLU A 93 -20.49 -10.40 3.70
N GLU A 94 -21.50 -10.98 3.06
CA GLU A 94 -21.56 -12.42 2.76
C GLU A 94 -20.42 -12.87 1.82
N THR A 95 -19.93 -11.97 0.96
CA THR A 95 -18.80 -12.22 0.06
C THR A 95 -17.48 -11.94 0.75
N LEU A 96 -17.39 -10.87 1.55
CA LEU A 96 -16.16 -10.48 2.26
C LEU A 96 -15.79 -11.46 3.37
N THR A 97 -16.76 -12.01 4.10
CA THR A 97 -16.48 -12.92 5.23
C THR A 97 -15.67 -14.15 4.83
N PRO A 98 -15.98 -14.90 3.76
CA PRO A 98 -15.12 -15.98 3.28
C PRO A 98 -13.72 -15.52 2.88
N ALA A 99 -13.59 -14.36 2.22
CA ALA A 99 -12.28 -13.80 1.87
C ALA A 99 -11.44 -13.51 3.12
N MET A 100 -12.06 -12.95 4.18
CA MET A 100 -11.38 -12.74 5.47
C MET A 100 -10.87 -14.03 6.09
N HIS A 101 -11.64 -15.12 6.01
CA HIS A 101 -11.21 -16.44 6.50
C HIS A 101 -10.01 -16.95 5.73
N VAL A 102 -10.02 -16.83 4.39
CA VAL A 102 -8.89 -17.23 3.54
C VAL A 102 -7.63 -16.45 3.89
N ILE A 103 -7.73 -15.13 4.05
CA ILE A 103 -6.59 -14.28 4.39
C ILE A 103 -6.05 -14.66 5.79
N ARG A 104 -6.93 -14.87 6.78
CA ARG A 104 -6.58 -15.30 8.14
C ARG A 104 -5.79 -16.60 8.14
N ASP A 105 -6.25 -17.59 7.37
CA ASP A 105 -5.74 -18.95 7.39
C ASP A 105 -4.54 -19.15 6.44
N PHE A 106 -4.18 -18.11 5.69
CA PHE A 106 -3.05 -18.16 4.77
C PHE A 106 -1.71 -18.21 5.51
N HIS A 107 -0.97 -19.28 5.27
CA HIS A 107 0.41 -19.45 5.71
C HIS A 107 1.30 -19.57 4.48
N ARG A 108 2.06 -18.52 4.17
CA ARG A 108 2.96 -18.52 3.03
C ARG A 108 4.03 -19.60 3.14
N ALA A 109 4.31 -20.30 2.05
CA ALA A 109 5.47 -21.18 1.95
C ALA A 109 6.76 -20.39 1.69
N HIS A 110 6.68 -19.36 0.86
CA HIS A 110 7.72 -18.40 0.45
C HIS A 110 7.05 -17.10 -0.01
N GLY A 111 7.83 -16.16 -0.56
CA GLY A 111 7.26 -14.92 -1.09
C GLY A 111 7.04 -13.83 -0.02
N ALA A 112 6.25 -12.82 -0.34
CA ALA A 112 5.94 -11.70 0.52
C ALA A 112 4.99 -12.06 1.67
N LYS A 113 5.09 -11.36 2.78
CA LYS A 113 4.24 -11.55 3.97
C LYS A 113 2.90 -10.82 3.80
N CYS A 114 1.77 -11.53 3.96
CA CYS A 114 0.49 -10.88 4.23
C CYS A 114 0.51 -10.35 5.66
N ALA A 115 0.68 -9.03 5.82
CA ALA A 115 0.85 -8.38 7.11
C ALA A 115 -0.49 -7.98 7.76
N GLY A 116 -1.58 -8.22 7.08
CA GLY A 116 -2.95 -7.92 7.52
C GLY A 116 -3.86 -7.57 6.37
N VAL A 117 -4.97 -6.92 6.71
CA VAL A 117 -6.04 -6.55 5.77
C VAL A 117 -6.18 -5.05 5.70
N HIS A 118 -6.41 -4.54 4.51
CA HIS A 118 -6.99 -3.22 4.25
C HIS A 118 -8.43 -3.40 3.78
N LEU A 119 -9.41 -2.96 4.57
CA LEU A 119 -10.80 -2.89 4.14
C LEU A 119 -11.00 -1.60 3.33
N GLU A 120 -10.92 -1.69 2.01
CA GLU A 120 -11.19 -0.56 1.13
C GLU A 120 -12.66 -0.57 0.68
N GLY A 121 -13.53 -0.27 1.60
CA GLY A 121 -14.99 -0.35 1.50
C GLY A 121 -15.57 -1.44 2.41
N PRO A 122 -16.90 -1.59 2.44
CA PRO A 122 -17.90 -0.96 1.56
C PRO A 122 -18.36 0.46 1.99
N PHE A 123 -17.76 1.09 2.96
CA PHE A 123 -18.19 2.31 3.65
C PHE A 123 -17.85 3.59 2.86
N ARG A 124 -18.42 3.77 1.66
CA ARG A 124 -18.04 4.80 0.69
C ARG A 124 -19.20 5.70 0.30
N CYS A 125 -18.89 6.92 -0.10
CA CYS A 125 -19.83 7.83 -0.72
C CYS A 125 -20.20 7.37 -2.14
N TYR A 126 -21.48 7.45 -2.48
CA TYR A 126 -21.99 7.05 -3.80
C TYR A 126 -21.33 7.81 -4.95
N ASP A 127 -21.19 9.13 -4.82
CA ASP A 127 -20.68 10.00 -5.89
C ASP A 127 -19.16 9.80 -6.14
N LYS A 128 -18.43 9.27 -5.16
CA LYS A 128 -16.97 9.04 -5.22
C LYS A 128 -16.61 7.54 -5.21
N ARG A 129 -17.55 6.66 -5.54
CA ARG A 129 -17.32 5.20 -5.55
C ARG A 129 -16.30 4.73 -6.59
N GLY A 130 -15.94 5.58 -7.58
CA GLY A 130 -15.00 5.20 -8.63
C GLY A 130 -15.49 4.00 -9.45
N ALA A 131 -14.62 3.00 -9.61
CA ALA A 131 -14.93 1.75 -10.33
C ALA A 131 -15.70 0.71 -9.50
N GLN A 132 -16.15 1.06 -8.28
CA GLN A 132 -16.82 0.12 -7.39
C GLN A 132 -18.32 -0.01 -7.72
N ALA A 133 -18.88 -1.21 -7.53
CA ALA A 133 -20.30 -1.50 -7.80
C ALA A 133 -21.20 -0.79 -6.77
N ALA A 134 -22.15 0.02 -7.26
CA ALA A 134 -23.00 0.85 -6.41
C ALA A 134 -23.92 0.04 -5.47
N GLU A 135 -24.35 -1.15 -5.89
CA GLU A 135 -25.21 -2.06 -5.13
C GLU A 135 -24.51 -2.71 -3.93
N ASN A 136 -23.18 -2.59 -3.85
CA ASN A 136 -22.38 -3.11 -2.76
C ASN A 136 -21.99 -2.05 -1.73
N LEU A 137 -22.34 -0.77 -1.97
CA LEU A 137 -22.06 0.30 -1.02
C LEU A 137 -22.87 0.10 0.26
N HIS A 138 -22.25 0.38 1.38
CA HIS A 138 -22.86 0.33 2.70
C HIS A 138 -22.52 1.60 3.48
N LYS A 139 -23.48 2.11 4.26
CA LYS A 139 -23.18 3.18 5.20
C LYS A 139 -22.18 2.68 6.24
N PRO A 140 -21.34 3.57 6.81
CA PRO A 140 -20.44 3.20 7.88
C PRO A 140 -21.17 2.46 9.02
N ASP A 141 -20.75 1.21 9.27
CA ASP A 141 -21.37 0.30 10.25
C ASP A 141 -20.27 -0.34 11.11
N VAL A 142 -20.18 0.08 12.35
CA VAL A 142 -19.21 -0.41 13.34
C VAL A 142 -19.39 -1.90 13.62
N ALA A 143 -20.64 -2.38 13.66
CA ALA A 143 -20.91 -3.79 13.94
C ALA A 143 -20.46 -4.69 12.78
N MET A 144 -20.70 -4.28 11.53
CA MET A 144 -20.19 -4.95 10.34
C MET A 144 -18.66 -4.98 10.33
N PHE A 145 -18.01 -3.84 10.62
CA PHE A 145 -16.57 -3.78 10.74
C PHE A 145 -16.03 -4.82 11.75
N HIS A 146 -16.65 -4.89 12.94
CA HIS A 146 -16.19 -5.86 13.97
C HIS A 146 -16.38 -7.31 13.53
N ARG A 147 -17.48 -7.66 12.86
CA ARG A 147 -17.67 -9.02 12.32
C ARG A 147 -16.62 -9.37 11.27
N LEU A 148 -16.33 -8.46 10.34
CA LEU A 148 -15.28 -8.67 9.32
C LEU A 148 -13.89 -8.74 9.96
N ASN A 149 -13.60 -7.90 10.94
CA ASN A 149 -12.32 -7.96 11.67
C ASN A 149 -12.17 -9.27 12.45
N GLU A 150 -13.24 -9.74 13.10
CA GLU A 150 -13.24 -11.05 13.76
C GLU A 150 -13.02 -12.20 12.76
N ALA A 151 -13.70 -12.17 11.61
CA ALA A 151 -13.52 -13.14 10.54
C ALA A 151 -12.07 -13.18 10.02
N SER A 152 -11.39 -12.03 9.98
CA SER A 152 -9.95 -11.93 9.64
C SER A 152 -9.02 -12.36 10.78
N GLY A 153 -9.54 -12.75 11.95
CA GLY A 153 -8.73 -13.03 13.13
C GLY A 153 -8.11 -11.78 13.77
N GLY A 154 -8.75 -10.62 13.63
CA GLY A 154 -8.25 -9.34 14.14
C GLY A 154 -7.13 -8.72 13.31
N GLN A 155 -7.03 -9.09 12.04
CA GLN A 155 -5.92 -8.68 11.16
C GLN A 155 -6.19 -7.40 10.36
N VAL A 156 -7.34 -6.73 10.52
CA VAL A 156 -7.57 -5.45 9.84
C VAL A 156 -6.63 -4.40 10.41
N LYS A 157 -5.77 -3.84 9.57
CA LYS A 157 -4.78 -2.81 9.90
C LYS A 157 -5.17 -1.43 9.39
N LEU A 158 -5.95 -1.41 8.31
CA LEU A 158 -6.37 -0.20 7.63
C LEU A 158 -7.83 -0.35 7.19
N VAL A 159 -8.63 0.69 7.36
CA VAL A 159 -9.99 0.75 6.81
C VAL A 159 -10.25 2.10 6.16
N THR A 160 -10.81 2.09 4.96
CA THR A 160 -11.20 3.30 4.24
C THR A 160 -12.70 3.60 4.46
N VAL A 161 -13.01 4.84 4.80
CA VAL A 161 -14.39 5.29 5.08
C VAL A 161 -14.66 6.70 4.55
N ALA A 162 -15.88 6.93 4.05
CA ALA A 162 -16.45 8.24 3.78
C ALA A 162 -17.05 8.79 5.08
N CYS A 163 -16.34 9.72 5.73
CA CYS A 163 -16.71 10.20 7.06
C CYS A 163 -17.97 11.08 7.10
N GLU A 164 -18.37 11.65 5.96
CA GLU A 164 -19.58 12.48 5.83
C GLU A 164 -20.87 11.66 5.76
N GLU A 165 -20.78 10.38 5.48
CA GLU A 165 -21.95 9.48 5.43
C GLU A 165 -22.55 9.28 6.82
N GLU A 166 -23.84 8.97 6.87
CA GLU A 166 -24.54 8.72 8.14
C GLU A 166 -23.84 7.63 8.96
N GLY A 167 -23.50 7.93 10.20
CA GLY A 167 -22.71 7.06 11.08
C GLY A 167 -21.19 7.17 10.93
N GLY A 168 -20.70 7.90 9.90
CA GLY A 168 -19.27 7.98 9.57
C GLY A 168 -18.39 8.52 10.69
N MET A 169 -18.82 9.59 11.36
CA MET A 169 -18.06 10.19 12.46
C MET A 169 -17.98 9.27 13.69
N ASP A 170 -19.06 8.55 13.98
CA ASP A 170 -19.07 7.58 15.08
C ASP A 170 -18.25 6.34 14.72
N PHE A 171 -18.29 5.91 13.46
CA PHE A 171 -17.40 4.86 12.94
C PHE A 171 -15.93 5.24 13.14
N VAL A 172 -15.53 6.43 12.71
CA VAL A 172 -14.14 6.92 12.90
C VAL A 172 -13.75 6.86 14.37
N SER A 173 -14.59 7.39 15.28
CA SER A 173 -14.28 7.46 16.72
C SER A 173 -14.07 6.09 17.35
N GLN A 174 -14.87 5.08 16.95
CA GLN A 174 -14.80 3.75 17.54
C GLN A 174 -13.73 2.88 16.88
N VAL A 175 -13.65 2.89 15.55
CA VAL A 175 -12.77 2.00 14.79
C VAL A 175 -11.31 2.45 14.84
N SER A 176 -11.03 3.74 15.04
CA SER A 176 -9.66 4.24 15.27
C SER A 176 -8.98 3.69 16.53
N GLN A 177 -9.75 3.10 17.45
CA GLN A 177 -9.19 2.39 18.62
C GLN A 177 -8.73 0.96 18.26
N VAL A 178 -9.08 0.46 17.07
CA VAL A 178 -8.78 -0.91 16.65
C VAL A 178 -7.71 -0.93 15.55
N CYS A 179 -7.82 -0.07 14.55
CA CYS A 179 -6.90 0.00 13.41
C CYS A 179 -6.78 1.43 12.89
N THR A 180 -5.90 1.64 11.92
CA THR A 180 -5.79 2.92 11.20
C THR A 180 -7.06 3.18 10.39
N VAL A 181 -7.69 4.34 10.60
CA VAL A 181 -8.83 4.80 9.81
C VAL A 181 -8.34 5.79 8.77
N SER A 182 -8.63 5.48 7.51
CA SER A 182 -8.33 6.29 6.33
C SER A 182 -9.57 6.94 5.77
N LEU A 183 -9.49 8.22 5.44
CA LEU A 183 -10.54 8.90 4.71
C LEU A 183 -10.31 8.74 3.20
N GLY A 184 -11.31 8.24 2.50
CA GLY A 184 -11.24 8.03 1.06
C GLY A 184 -12.60 7.70 0.46
N HIS A 185 -12.71 7.78 -0.86
CA HIS A 185 -13.99 7.63 -1.57
C HIS A 185 -15.11 8.49 -0.95
N THR A 186 -14.79 9.76 -0.76
CA THR A 186 -15.51 10.69 0.10
C THR A 186 -15.75 12.01 -0.60
N CYS A 187 -16.89 12.63 -0.33
CA CYS A 187 -17.26 13.99 -0.72
C CYS A 187 -17.04 14.97 0.45
N CYS A 188 -16.36 14.57 1.52
CA CYS A 188 -16.25 15.38 2.72
C CYS A 188 -15.64 16.76 2.46
N THR A 189 -16.19 17.76 3.13
CA THR A 189 -15.63 19.10 3.18
C THR A 189 -14.35 19.11 4.02
N TYR A 190 -13.60 20.22 3.94
CA TYR A 190 -12.43 20.44 4.80
C TYR A 190 -12.79 20.32 6.29
N ASP A 191 -13.89 20.95 6.73
CA ASP A 191 -14.29 20.95 8.14
C ASP A 191 -14.71 19.55 8.62
N GLN A 192 -15.43 18.80 7.78
CA GLN A 192 -15.79 17.39 8.08
C GLN A 192 -14.54 16.50 8.17
N ALA A 193 -13.58 16.65 7.26
CA ALA A 193 -12.33 15.92 7.32
C ALA A 193 -11.52 16.27 8.58
N MET A 194 -11.42 17.55 8.93
CA MET A 194 -10.75 18.00 10.18
C MET A 194 -11.43 17.42 11.42
N GLU A 195 -12.77 17.36 11.46
CA GLU A 195 -13.50 16.69 12.54
C GLU A 195 -13.18 15.20 12.60
N ALA A 196 -13.16 14.50 11.45
CA ALA A 196 -12.82 13.07 11.40
C ALA A 196 -11.38 12.82 11.88
N PHE A 197 -10.41 13.66 11.50
CA PHE A 197 -9.04 13.57 12.02
C PHE A 197 -8.98 13.84 13.52
N ALA A 198 -9.71 14.81 14.03
CA ALA A 198 -9.81 15.07 15.47
C ALA A 198 -10.45 13.89 16.24
N ARG A 199 -11.27 13.07 15.58
CA ARG A 199 -11.89 11.86 16.14
C ARG A 199 -11.03 10.59 16.01
N GLY A 200 -9.85 10.65 15.38
CA GLY A 200 -8.89 9.57 15.33
C GLY A 200 -8.56 9.01 13.95
N ALA A 201 -9.18 9.50 12.87
CA ALA A 201 -8.64 9.22 11.54
C ALA A 201 -7.20 9.75 11.44
N SER A 202 -6.34 9.07 10.70
CA SER A 202 -4.93 9.46 10.61
C SER A 202 -4.31 9.24 9.23
N HIS A 203 -5.15 8.88 8.26
CA HIS A 203 -4.72 8.48 6.94
C HIS A 203 -5.68 8.98 5.87
N ALA A 204 -5.22 9.14 4.61
CA ALA A 204 -6.06 9.40 3.44
C ALA A 204 -5.69 8.48 2.29
N THR A 205 -6.68 7.80 1.76
CA THR A 205 -6.57 6.77 0.72
C THR A 205 -6.34 7.43 -0.63
N HIS A 206 -5.38 6.91 -1.44
CA HIS A 206 -5.03 7.28 -2.82
C HIS A 206 -5.40 8.73 -3.21
N LEU A 207 -4.72 9.68 -2.58
CA LEU A 207 -5.00 11.12 -2.65
C LEU A 207 -5.32 11.59 -4.08
N PHE A 208 -6.33 12.44 -4.25
CA PHE A 208 -6.96 12.92 -5.49
C PHE A 208 -7.90 11.93 -6.19
N ASN A 209 -7.83 10.65 -5.91
CA ASN A 209 -8.71 9.66 -6.53
C ASN A 209 -9.90 9.38 -5.60
N GLY A 210 -11.10 9.25 -6.16
CA GLY A 210 -12.30 9.04 -5.36
C GLY A 210 -12.59 10.15 -4.33
N MET A 211 -12.22 11.40 -4.62
CA MET A 211 -12.45 12.58 -3.77
C MET A 211 -12.51 13.86 -4.60
N ASP A 212 -12.86 14.98 -3.97
CA ASP A 212 -12.77 16.27 -4.63
C ASP A 212 -11.31 16.75 -4.74
N GLY A 213 -10.98 17.39 -5.87
CA GLY A 213 -9.66 17.96 -6.08
C GLY A 213 -9.40 19.18 -5.20
N LEU A 214 -8.11 19.51 -4.99
CA LEU A 214 -7.71 20.71 -4.24
C LEU A 214 -8.21 21.98 -4.94
N HIS A 215 -9.09 22.72 -4.29
CA HIS A 215 -9.62 23.98 -4.79
C HIS A 215 -9.40 25.10 -3.78
N HIS A 216 -8.92 26.26 -4.23
CA HIS A 216 -8.48 27.38 -3.38
C HIS A 216 -9.54 27.96 -2.45
N ARG A 217 -10.83 27.65 -2.62
CA ARG A 217 -11.95 28.07 -1.74
C ARG A 217 -12.72 26.89 -1.16
N LYS A 218 -12.48 25.68 -1.63
CA LYS A 218 -13.07 24.42 -1.15
C LYS A 218 -11.96 23.38 -1.09
N PRO A 219 -11.04 23.46 -0.13
CA PRO A 219 -9.80 22.70 -0.16
C PRO A 219 -9.98 21.19 0.10
N GLY A 220 -11.12 20.79 0.68
CA GLY A 220 -11.52 19.39 0.87
C GLY A 220 -10.54 18.57 1.71
N LEU A 221 -10.61 17.25 1.52
CA LEU A 221 -9.79 16.29 2.24
C LEU A 221 -8.28 16.53 2.06
N ILE A 222 -7.86 16.96 0.85
CA ILE A 222 -6.43 17.12 0.54
C ILE A 222 -5.77 18.12 1.48
N ALA A 223 -6.35 19.31 1.67
CA ALA A 223 -5.77 20.29 2.58
C ALA A 223 -5.97 19.91 4.06
N ALA A 224 -7.13 19.30 4.40
CA ALA A 224 -7.38 18.84 5.76
C ALA A 224 -6.37 17.77 6.22
N ALA A 225 -6.03 16.82 5.37
CA ALA A 225 -5.01 15.82 5.68
C ALA A 225 -3.62 16.43 5.89
N MET A 226 -3.28 17.48 5.13
CA MET A 226 -2.04 18.23 5.32
C MET A 226 -2.01 18.92 6.69
N ASP A 227 -3.05 19.66 7.02
CA ASP A 227 -3.13 20.44 8.25
C ASP A 227 -3.26 19.56 9.50
N ALA A 228 -3.96 18.44 9.40
CA ALA A 228 -4.07 17.44 10.47
C ALA A 228 -2.79 16.61 10.68
N GLY A 229 -1.80 16.69 9.78
CA GLY A 229 -0.60 15.86 9.85
C GLY A 229 -0.84 14.39 9.50
N ALA A 230 -1.90 14.08 8.76
CA ALA A 230 -2.24 12.71 8.37
C ALA A 230 -1.26 12.15 7.33
N SER A 231 -1.08 10.83 7.32
CA SER A 231 -0.41 10.09 6.24
C SER A 231 -1.31 10.04 5.00
N VAL A 232 -0.72 9.99 3.83
CA VAL A 232 -1.47 9.96 2.57
C VAL A 232 -0.90 8.93 1.60
N GLU A 233 -1.76 8.20 0.92
CA GLU A 233 -1.37 7.30 -0.15
C GLU A 233 -1.33 8.01 -1.51
N LEU A 234 -0.48 7.53 -2.40
CA LEU A 234 -0.41 8.03 -3.77
C LEU A 234 -0.09 6.91 -4.77
N ILE A 235 -0.91 6.80 -5.81
CA ILE A 235 -0.66 5.93 -6.97
C ILE A 235 0.29 6.66 -7.91
N CYS A 236 1.49 6.13 -8.10
CA CYS A 236 2.56 6.80 -8.85
C CYS A 236 2.89 6.14 -10.18
N ASP A 237 1.84 5.80 -10.95
CA ASP A 237 1.96 5.26 -12.31
C ASP A 237 2.15 6.33 -13.40
N GLY A 238 1.91 7.61 -13.07
CA GLY A 238 1.94 8.73 -14.03
C GLY A 238 0.67 8.86 -14.86
N LEU A 239 -0.34 8.00 -14.63
CA LEU A 239 -1.67 8.05 -15.24
C LEU A 239 -2.69 8.63 -14.28
N HIS A 240 -2.74 8.13 -13.03
CA HIS A 240 -3.62 8.63 -11.98
C HIS A 240 -3.23 10.02 -11.55
N ILE A 241 -1.93 10.28 -11.37
CA ILE A 241 -1.41 11.55 -10.88
C ILE A 241 -0.31 12.05 -11.81
N HIS A 242 -0.49 13.29 -12.28
CA HIS A 242 0.52 13.95 -13.11
C HIS A 242 1.84 14.14 -12.33
N PRO A 243 3.03 13.92 -12.93
CA PRO A 243 4.32 14.03 -12.23
C PRO A 243 4.55 15.34 -11.47
N ALA A 244 4.04 16.48 -11.96
CA ALA A 244 4.13 17.76 -11.25
C ALA A 244 3.33 17.75 -9.95
N VAL A 245 2.18 17.05 -9.90
CA VAL A 245 1.34 16.93 -8.70
C VAL A 245 2.01 15.96 -7.70
N ILE A 246 2.65 14.88 -8.18
CA ILE A 246 3.43 13.98 -7.32
C ILE A 246 4.52 14.77 -6.57
N ARG A 247 5.27 15.63 -7.26
CA ARG A 247 6.28 16.51 -6.61
C ARG A 247 5.66 17.50 -5.63
N LEU A 248 4.49 18.06 -5.95
CA LEU A 248 3.75 18.94 -5.04
C LEU A 248 3.37 18.21 -3.77
N VAL A 249 2.80 17.00 -3.88
CA VAL A 249 2.43 16.16 -2.74
C VAL A 249 3.65 15.80 -1.89
N HIS A 250 4.75 15.40 -2.52
CA HIS A 250 5.99 15.15 -1.79
C HIS A 250 6.45 16.37 -0.97
N ASN A 251 6.41 17.57 -1.55
CA ASN A 251 6.78 18.80 -0.83
C ASN A 251 5.82 19.16 0.31
N LEU A 252 4.52 18.86 0.18
CA LEU A 252 3.50 19.17 1.19
C LEU A 252 3.48 18.17 2.35
N TYR A 253 3.67 16.89 2.04
CA TYR A 253 3.48 15.81 3.02
C TYR A 253 4.80 15.23 3.55
N GLY A 254 5.90 15.32 2.77
CA GLY A 254 7.21 14.82 3.20
C GLY A 254 7.14 13.35 3.60
N ASP A 255 7.52 13.06 4.84
CA ASP A 255 7.58 11.70 5.39
C ASP A 255 6.24 10.99 5.57
N ARG A 256 5.15 11.72 5.39
CA ARG A 256 3.78 11.19 5.51
C ARG A 256 3.24 10.68 4.17
N LEU A 257 4.01 10.82 3.09
CA LEU A 257 3.69 10.25 1.79
C LEU A 257 3.96 8.75 1.80
N ASN A 258 2.95 7.96 1.45
CA ASN A 258 3.04 6.52 1.23
C ASN A 258 2.82 6.22 -0.25
N LEU A 259 3.78 5.58 -0.89
CA LEU A 259 3.55 5.00 -2.21
C LEU A 259 2.72 3.73 -2.05
N ILE A 260 1.79 3.53 -2.95
CA ILE A 260 0.97 2.32 -3.06
C ILE A 260 0.94 1.86 -4.51
N SER A 261 0.70 0.58 -4.74
CA SER A 261 0.45 0.11 -6.10
C SER A 261 -1.01 0.33 -6.51
N ASP A 262 -1.95 0.14 -5.61
CA ASP A 262 -3.37 -0.02 -5.93
C ASP A 262 -3.55 -1.00 -7.09
N SER A 263 -2.73 -2.08 -7.08
CA SER A 263 -2.69 -3.03 -8.18
C SER A 263 -3.91 -3.94 -8.16
N LEU A 264 -4.38 -4.26 -9.36
CA LEU A 264 -5.50 -5.16 -9.60
C LEU A 264 -5.00 -6.52 -10.09
N ARG A 265 -5.90 -7.50 -10.20
CA ARG A 265 -5.60 -8.83 -10.77
C ARG A 265 -4.89 -8.79 -12.13
N CYS A 266 -5.03 -7.69 -12.88
CA CYS A 266 -4.35 -7.50 -14.17
C CYS A 266 -2.86 -7.16 -14.04
N ALA A 267 -2.35 -6.82 -12.85
CA ALA A 267 -0.92 -6.57 -12.66
C ALA A 267 -0.13 -7.85 -12.95
N GLY A 268 0.93 -7.73 -13.75
CA GLY A 268 1.71 -8.89 -14.23
C GLY A 268 1.05 -9.69 -15.34
N MET A 269 -0.12 -9.27 -15.84
CA MET A 269 -0.86 -9.93 -16.92
C MET A 269 -0.79 -9.11 -18.22
N PRO A 270 -1.05 -9.71 -19.39
CA PRO A 270 -1.16 -8.99 -20.67
C PRO A 270 -2.31 -7.97 -20.67
N ASP A 271 -2.29 -7.04 -21.62
CA ASP A 271 -3.47 -6.23 -21.97
C ASP A 271 -4.65 -7.15 -22.30
N GLY A 272 -5.86 -6.79 -21.89
CA GLY A 272 -7.06 -7.61 -22.08
C GLY A 272 -8.22 -7.17 -21.19
N ASP A 273 -9.26 -7.97 -21.19
CA ASP A 273 -10.43 -7.76 -20.35
C ASP A 273 -10.33 -8.58 -19.06
N TYR A 274 -10.66 -7.96 -17.94
CA TYR A 274 -10.61 -8.52 -16.60
C TYR A 274 -11.87 -8.15 -15.82
N GLU A 275 -11.96 -8.63 -14.60
CA GLU A 275 -13.07 -8.33 -13.70
C GLU A 275 -12.54 -7.68 -12.42
N LEU A 276 -13.30 -6.75 -11.86
CA LEU A 276 -13.00 -6.04 -10.62
C LEU A 276 -14.28 -5.92 -9.78
N GLY A 277 -14.44 -6.77 -8.76
CA GLY A 277 -15.58 -6.73 -7.85
C GLY A 277 -16.95 -6.80 -8.57
N GLY A 278 -17.07 -7.63 -9.60
CA GLY A 278 -18.27 -7.76 -10.45
C GLY A 278 -18.35 -6.77 -11.61
N GLN A 279 -17.40 -5.83 -11.73
CA GLN A 279 -17.34 -4.87 -12.84
C GLN A 279 -16.34 -5.34 -13.92
N SER A 280 -16.69 -5.20 -15.19
CA SER A 280 -15.75 -5.46 -16.29
C SER A 280 -14.76 -4.30 -16.43
N ILE A 281 -13.47 -4.60 -16.51
CA ILE A 281 -12.41 -3.65 -16.80
C ILE A 281 -11.63 -4.07 -18.05
N THR A 282 -11.18 -3.09 -18.81
CA THR A 282 -10.31 -3.29 -19.98
C THR A 282 -8.96 -2.65 -19.70
N VAL A 283 -7.90 -3.44 -19.87
CA VAL A 283 -6.51 -2.97 -19.76
C VAL A 283 -5.94 -2.77 -21.16
N LYS A 284 -5.43 -1.58 -21.42
CA LYS A 284 -4.77 -1.24 -22.71
C LYS A 284 -3.55 -0.37 -22.45
N ASN A 285 -2.39 -0.82 -22.93
CA ASN A 285 -1.08 -0.18 -22.68
C ASN A 285 -0.83 0.05 -21.17
N GLY A 286 -1.19 -0.92 -20.33
CA GLY A 286 -1.06 -0.84 -18.90
C GLY A 286 -2.05 0.10 -18.18
N LYS A 287 -2.98 0.74 -18.90
CA LYS A 287 -4.04 1.56 -18.34
C LYS A 287 -5.30 0.72 -18.14
N ALA A 288 -5.74 0.53 -16.91
CA ALA A 288 -6.98 -0.16 -16.56
C ALA A 288 -8.14 0.85 -16.44
N CYS A 289 -9.26 0.58 -17.12
CA CYS A 289 -10.48 1.39 -17.07
C CYS A 289 -11.71 0.50 -16.97
N LEU A 290 -12.79 0.99 -16.39
CA LEU A 290 -14.11 0.35 -16.54
C LEU A 290 -14.44 0.23 -18.03
N THR A 291 -14.81 -0.97 -18.46
CA THR A 291 -15.06 -1.29 -19.87
C THR A 291 -16.07 -0.31 -20.50
N GLY A 292 -15.69 0.28 -21.63
CA GLY A 292 -16.51 1.27 -22.33
C GLY A 292 -16.51 2.68 -21.75
N THR A 293 -15.66 2.97 -20.75
CA THR A 293 -15.53 4.32 -20.15
C THR A 293 -14.05 4.73 -20.05
N ASP A 294 -13.82 5.99 -19.67
CA ASP A 294 -12.47 6.52 -19.33
C ASP A 294 -12.19 6.48 -17.82
N THR A 295 -13.09 5.92 -17.00
CA THR A 295 -12.92 5.83 -15.54
C THR A 295 -11.80 4.86 -15.23
N LEU A 296 -10.72 5.38 -14.63
CA LEU A 296 -9.61 4.55 -14.15
C LEU A 296 -10.08 3.59 -13.05
N ALA A 297 -9.51 2.41 -13.04
CA ALA A 297 -9.80 1.35 -12.09
C ALA A 297 -8.48 0.80 -11.57
N GLY A 298 -8.05 1.23 -10.39
CA GLY A 298 -6.78 0.86 -9.80
C GLY A 298 -5.61 0.91 -10.78
N SER A 299 -4.55 0.18 -10.54
CA SER A 299 -3.38 0.18 -11.40
C SER A 299 -2.95 -1.23 -11.84
N SER A 300 -2.01 -1.28 -12.78
CA SER A 300 -1.32 -2.52 -13.21
C SER A 300 0.17 -2.50 -12.85
N ILE A 301 0.65 -1.49 -12.11
CA ILE A 301 2.06 -1.35 -11.76
C ILE A 301 2.43 -2.14 -10.51
N SER A 302 3.69 -2.50 -10.38
CA SER A 302 4.27 -2.97 -9.12
C SER A 302 4.72 -1.79 -8.24
N MET A 303 4.92 -2.04 -6.94
CA MET A 303 5.52 -1.05 -6.03
C MET A 303 6.92 -0.61 -6.47
N LEU A 304 7.72 -1.52 -7.02
CA LEU A 304 9.06 -1.15 -7.52
C LEU A 304 8.97 -0.23 -8.73
N ASP A 305 7.92 -0.38 -9.56
CA ASP A 305 7.66 0.56 -10.66
C ASP A 305 7.23 1.92 -10.12
N ALA A 306 6.43 1.98 -9.05
CA ALA A 306 6.11 3.23 -8.38
C ALA A 306 7.38 3.95 -7.88
N VAL A 307 8.32 3.24 -7.24
CA VAL A 307 9.61 3.79 -6.81
C VAL A 307 10.41 4.32 -8.01
N ARG A 308 10.56 3.53 -9.08
CA ARG A 308 11.25 3.95 -10.30
C ARG A 308 10.61 5.18 -10.94
N ASN A 309 9.29 5.22 -10.98
CA ASN A 309 8.52 6.31 -11.55
C ASN A 309 8.75 7.61 -10.78
N VAL A 310 8.62 7.61 -9.44
CA VAL A 310 8.79 8.85 -8.67
C VAL A 310 10.22 9.38 -8.74
N VAL A 311 11.22 8.51 -8.81
CA VAL A 311 12.63 8.91 -9.04
C VAL A 311 12.75 9.54 -10.44
N ARG A 312 12.19 8.93 -11.47
CA ARG A 312 12.15 9.51 -12.84
C ARG A 312 11.40 10.83 -12.88
N PHE A 313 10.39 11.01 -12.04
CA PHE A 313 9.61 12.24 -11.92
C PHE A 313 10.30 13.33 -11.10
N GLY A 314 11.48 13.03 -10.51
CA GLY A 314 12.35 14.00 -9.87
C GLY A 314 12.38 13.95 -8.34
N LEU A 315 11.84 12.93 -7.69
CA LEU A 315 12.03 12.71 -6.25
C LEU A 315 13.42 12.12 -5.99
N PRO A 316 14.08 12.50 -4.87
CA PRO A 316 15.29 11.82 -4.42
C PRO A 316 15.05 10.33 -4.16
N LEU A 317 16.00 9.47 -4.52
CA LEU A 317 15.89 8.02 -4.28
C LEU A 317 15.63 7.69 -2.81
N ALA A 318 16.28 8.40 -1.90
CA ALA A 318 16.09 8.19 -0.45
C ALA A 318 14.64 8.42 -0.02
N ASP A 319 14.00 9.48 -0.51
CA ASP A 319 12.61 9.79 -0.20
C ASP A 319 11.66 8.78 -0.86
N ALA A 320 11.95 8.34 -2.08
CA ALA A 320 11.18 7.30 -2.77
C ALA A 320 11.21 5.96 -2.01
N VAL A 321 12.39 5.55 -1.54
CA VAL A 321 12.55 4.33 -0.73
C VAL A 321 11.82 4.47 0.61
N TYR A 322 11.94 5.62 1.27
CA TYR A 322 11.26 5.88 2.54
C TYR A 322 9.73 5.80 2.37
N ALA A 323 9.20 6.47 1.34
CA ALA A 323 7.77 6.50 1.03
C ALA A 323 7.20 5.14 0.58
N ALA A 324 8.04 4.21 0.10
CA ALA A 324 7.63 2.87 -0.32
C ALA A 324 7.90 1.77 0.72
N SER A 325 8.52 2.09 1.85
CA SER A 325 8.90 1.08 2.85
C SER A 325 8.59 1.54 4.27
N THR A 326 9.29 2.54 4.78
CA THR A 326 9.19 2.97 6.19
C THR A 326 7.89 3.71 6.46
N ALA A 327 7.50 4.65 5.60
CA ALA A 327 6.28 5.45 5.79
C ALA A 327 5.01 4.57 5.84
N PRO A 328 4.74 3.68 4.85
CA PRO A 328 3.55 2.84 4.89
C PRO A 328 3.56 1.85 6.06
N ALA A 329 4.72 1.30 6.43
CA ALA A 329 4.82 0.43 7.61
C ALA A 329 4.41 1.18 8.89
N LEU A 330 4.90 2.40 9.08
CA LEU A 330 4.55 3.25 10.24
C LEU A 330 3.07 3.64 10.23
N ALA A 331 2.52 3.98 9.07
CA ALA A 331 1.12 4.40 8.93
C ALA A 331 0.12 3.35 9.41
N VAL A 332 0.45 2.05 9.27
CA VAL A 332 -0.43 0.94 9.69
C VAL A 332 0.10 0.16 10.89
N GLY A 333 1.10 0.72 11.60
CA GLY A 333 1.61 0.16 12.86
C GLY A 333 2.46 -1.11 12.72
N LEU A 334 3.03 -1.40 11.56
CA LEU A 334 3.98 -2.50 11.36
C LEU A 334 5.37 -2.10 11.88
N LYS A 335 5.78 -2.65 13.02
CA LYS A 335 6.98 -2.21 13.74
C LYS A 335 8.27 -2.90 13.30
N ASP A 336 8.18 -4.13 12.79
CA ASP A 336 9.34 -4.99 12.56
C ASP A 336 9.84 -5.00 11.11
N VAL A 337 9.14 -4.34 10.20
CA VAL A 337 9.42 -4.27 8.75
C VAL A 337 9.60 -2.83 8.26
N GLY A 338 9.93 -2.66 7.00
CA GLY A 338 9.99 -1.37 6.30
C GLY A 338 11.21 -0.51 6.65
N SER A 339 12.17 -0.98 7.44
CA SER A 339 13.40 -0.23 7.74
C SER A 339 14.57 -1.12 8.10
N ILE A 340 15.80 -0.68 7.80
CA ILE A 340 17.03 -1.37 8.15
C ILE A 340 17.50 -0.87 9.52
N ALA A 341 17.34 -1.72 10.55
CA ALA A 341 17.84 -1.49 11.90
C ALA A 341 18.09 -2.85 12.58
N CYS A 342 19.09 -2.90 13.47
CA CYS A 342 19.37 -4.13 14.22
C CYS A 342 18.13 -4.63 14.98
N GLY A 343 17.88 -5.93 14.91
CA GLY A 343 16.74 -6.61 15.53
C GLY A 343 15.46 -6.65 14.68
N LYS A 344 15.33 -5.83 13.64
CA LYS A 344 14.19 -5.90 12.70
C LYS A 344 14.33 -7.06 11.72
N ALA A 345 13.21 -7.49 11.14
CA ALA A 345 13.19 -8.51 10.12
C ALA A 345 14.18 -8.18 8.98
N ALA A 346 14.92 -9.17 8.53
CA ALA A 346 15.81 -9.02 7.38
C ALA A 346 15.04 -9.10 6.07
N ASP A 347 14.14 -8.13 5.88
CA ASP A 347 13.39 -7.88 4.68
C ASP A 347 14.17 -6.84 3.86
N LEU A 348 14.84 -7.28 2.83
CA LEU A 348 15.82 -6.48 2.12
C LEU A 348 15.71 -6.63 0.60
N LEU A 349 15.95 -5.54 -0.12
CA LEU A 349 16.17 -5.58 -1.55
C LEU A 349 17.60 -5.18 -1.87
N VAL A 350 18.19 -5.86 -2.84
CA VAL A 350 19.43 -5.41 -3.48
C VAL A 350 19.08 -4.90 -4.88
N LEU A 351 19.36 -3.62 -5.12
CA LEU A 351 19.07 -2.94 -6.39
C LEU A 351 20.37 -2.46 -7.02
N ASP A 352 20.52 -2.62 -8.34
CA ASP A 352 21.64 -2.01 -9.05
C ASP A 352 21.45 -0.49 -9.23
N HIS A 353 22.41 0.17 -9.91
CA HIS A 353 22.38 1.62 -10.16
C HIS A 353 21.21 2.07 -11.07
N HIS A 354 20.60 1.15 -11.78
CA HIS A 354 19.41 1.38 -12.60
C HIS A 354 18.13 0.99 -11.89
N LEU A 355 18.21 0.72 -10.59
CA LEU A 355 17.12 0.23 -9.74
C LEU A 355 16.53 -1.10 -10.23
N GLN A 356 17.37 -1.94 -10.88
CA GLN A 356 16.97 -3.30 -11.24
C GLN A 356 17.18 -4.21 -10.03
N LEU A 357 16.18 -5.03 -9.75
CA LEU A 357 16.21 -5.98 -8.65
C LEU A 357 17.26 -7.07 -8.90
N LYS A 358 18.16 -7.26 -7.95
CA LYS A 358 19.18 -8.31 -7.98
C LYS A 358 18.89 -9.42 -6.99
N ALA A 359 18.31 -9.10 -5.84
CA ALA A 359 17.84 -10.06 -4.86
C ALA A 359 16.77 -9.46 -3.97
N VAL A 360 15.92 -10.33 -3.45
CA VAL A 360 14.92 -10.06 -2.41
C VAL A 360 15.16 -11.02 -1.27
N TYR A 361 15.15 -10.51 -0.06
CA TYR A 361 15.19 -11.32 1.15
C TYR A 361 13.93 -11.03 1.97
N VAL A 362 13.28 -12.08 2.42
CA VAL A 362 12.14 -12.02 3.34
C VAL A 362 12.49 -12.88 4.54
N ASP A 363 12.48 -12.28 5.74
CA ASP A 363 12.97 -12.92 6.98
C ASP A 363 14.40 -13.53 6.81
N GLY A 364 15.24 -12.87 5.99
CA GLY A 364 16.61 -13.28 5.71
C GLY A 364 16.76 -14.41 4.70
N GLU A 365 15.68 -14.95 4.19
CA GLU A 365 15.70 -15.98 3.16
C GLU A 365 15.53 -15.34 1.77
N GLN A 366 16.40 -15.70 0.83
CA GLN A 366 16.32 -15.21 -0.55
C GLN A 366 15.13 -15.84 -1.26
N GLN A 367 14.37 -14.97 -1.94
CA GLN A 367 13.18 -15.36 -2.72
C GLN A 367 13.53 -15.57 -4.19
#